data_6eab91a07214c0d29763d20cc68b2644
#
_entry.id   6eab91a07214c0d29763d20cc68b2644
#
_cell.length_a   1.000
_cell.length_b   1.000
_cell.length_c   1.000
_cell.angle_alpha   90.00
_cell.angle_beta   90.00
_cell.angle_gamma   90.00
#
_symmetry.space_group_name_H-M   'P 1'
#
loop_
_entity.id
_entity.type
_entity.pdbx_description
1 polymer ?
#
loop_
_entity_poly.entity_id
_entity_poly.type
_entity_poly.pdbx_seq_one_letter_code
_entity_poly.pdbx_strand_id
1 'polypeptide(L)'
;MGTRPDEPGDRMSAPPTDRLAHTSSRGVFVTMGGFGGKTLIQLASTVVLARLLSPADFGLVAMVTAIVGVADLVRDFGLTGAIIQARKLSERMWMSVMWLSVALGIGLMLLIAASAPLIAWLYDEQRLIPLTLAIAPILLVNGLTMPMQARVQRDLRFGTLANIDVVSMLVGVGLGIATAALGWGVWSLVVMSGAGQVYRLVALWVASRPRFGRPHISREVLPLVTTGGSLFGVQLLNYATKNLDNVVIGQQLGPAALGQYSRAYALYLLPMQQLNGTLGRVALPVLSKLQDDPERFRRYTRGALMIIGYLTIPVYAVAAAVSSPLVAILLGPGWEEAATLFSILALAGIAQAIGSVLGWLYLTLGRAHKQLLFFVITRPILIAGYFVGIWWAGVEGLALVFGVLSLLLLIPELVYATSGTFMRVRDILAPIARPLVLAPLCFGAAFAVERATDGMPAILQLVLGVAAGVVPLLASLAIPAYRRDLAQIVGFVKQVRKPARTAPASDAAASGSAEPDEPTGESSAAARSDVDEVILDDAELARERKAEP
;
A
#
# COMPACT_ATOMS: atom_id res chain seq x y z
N MET A 1 7.39 -58.49 42.52
CA MET A 1 6.73 -57.43 43.31
C MET A 1 7.54 -56.17 43.13
N GLY A 2 6.95 -55.15 42.50
CA GLY A 2 7.63 -53.91 42.24
C GLY A 2 6.91 -53.14 41.08
N THR A 3 5.75 -52.57 41.40
CA THR A 3 4.97 -51.68 40.49
C THR A 3 5.71 -50.38 40.29
N ARG A 4 6.03 -50.03 39.04
CA ARG A 4 6.45 -48.68 38.64
C ARG A 4 5.22 -47.76 38.57
N PRO A 5 5.28 -46.52 39.08
CA PRO A 5 4.21 -45.56 38.89
C PRO A 5 4.29 -44.94 37.49
N ASP A 6 3.12 -44.82 36.87
CA ASP A 6 2.87 -44.13 35.59
C ASP A 6 3.29 -42.68 35.66
N GLU A 7 4.14 -42.24 34.73
CA GLU A 7 4.36 -40.81 34.46
C GLU A 7 3.14 -40.20 33.74
N PRO A 8 2.60 -39.05 34.17
CA PRO A 8 1.53 -38.37 33.44
C PRO A 8 2.11 -37.71 32.19
N GLY A 9 1.82 -38.30 31.04
CA GLY A 9 2.12 -37.72 29.73
C GLY A 9 1.55 -36.32 29.61
N ASP A 10 2.45 -35.38 29.44
CA ASP A 10 2.17 -33.96 29.15
C ASP A 10 1.48 -33.83 27.76
N ARG A 11 0.16 -34.01 27.76
CA ARG A 11 -0.67 -33.69 26.61
C ARG A 11 -0.73 -32.16 26.51
N MET A 12 0.20 -31.55 25.78
CA MET A 12 0.03 -30.18 25.27
C MET A 12 -1.23 -30.16 24.41
N SER A 13 -2.37 -29.81 25.04
CA SER A 13 -3.63 -29.55 24.38
C SER A 13 -3.44 -28.36 23.44
N ALA A 14 -3.54 -28.61 22.13
CA ALA A 14 -3.61 -27.56 21.13
C ALA A 14 -4.73 -26.57 21.52
N PRO A 15 -4.51 -25.26 21.45
CA PRO A 15 -5.55 -24.30 21.81
C PRO A 15 -6.76 -24.51 20.88
N PRO A 16 -7.99 -24.48 21.42
CA PRO A 16 -9.19 -24.75 20.64
C PRO A 16 -9.29 -23.73 19.51
N THR A 17 -9.50 -24.22 18.29
CA THR A 17 -9.61 -23.44 17.03
C THR A 17 -10.63 -22.30 17.09
N ASP A 18 -11.65 -22.43 17.94
CA ASP A 18 -12.68 -21.41 18.16
C ASP A 18 -12.13 -20.15 18.87
N ARG A 19 -11.17 -20.28 19.77
CA ARG A 19 -10.53 -19.11 20.40
C ARG A 19 -9.67 -18.31 19.40
N LEU A 20 -9.01 -18.98 18.46
CA LEU A 20 -8.24 -18.32 17.40
C LEU A 20 -9.16 -17.56 16.43
N ALA A 21 -10.30 -18.14 16.05
CA ALA A 21 -11.29 -17.50 15.17
C ALA A 21 -11.92 -16.28 15.85
N HIS A 22 -12.31 -16.37 17.12
CA HIS A 22 -12.88 -15.23 17.88
C HIS A 22 -11.87 -14.12 18.14
N THR A 23 -10.62 -14.44 18.42
CA THR A 23 -9.55 -13.45 18.61
C THR A 23 -9.20 -12.77 17.29
N SER A 24 -9.24 -13.49 16.17
CA SER A 24 -8.99 -12.95 14.83
C SER A 24 -10.10 -12.01 14.36
N SER A 25 -11.38 -12.36 14.58
CA SER A 25 -12.52 -11.50 14.16
C SER A 25 -12.56 -10.18 14.95
N ARG A 26 -12.35 -10.22 16.27
CA ARG A 26 -12.27 -9.02 17.10
C ARG A 26 -11.06 -8.17 16.75
N GLY A 27 -9.92 -8.79 16.42
CA GLY A 27 -8.71 -8.12 15.93
C GLY A 27 -8.96 -7.39 14.61
N VAL A 28 -9.72 -7.97 13.68
CA VAL A 28 -10.08 -7.34 12.40
C VAL A 28 -10.95 -6.10 12.62
N PHE A 29 -11.98 -6.17 13.47
CA PHE A 29 -12.84 -5.02 13.76
C PHE A 29 -12.08 -3.88 14.45
N VAL A 30 -11.22 -4.19 15.41
CA VAL A 30 -10.36 -3.19 16.09
C VAL A 30 -9.36 -2.57 15.10
N THR A 31 -8.80 -3.37 14.20
CA THR A 31 -7.87 -2.88 13.17
C THR A 31 -8.60 -2.00 12.13
N MET A 32 -9.82 -2.36 11.72
CA MET A 32 -10.62 -1.54 10.79
C MET A 32 -11.09 -0.23 11.45
N GLY A 33 -11.54 -0.25 12.71
CA GLY A 33 -11.88 0.95 13.47
C GLY A 33 -10.67 1.86 13.69
N GLY A 34 -9.50 1.29 14.01
CA GLY A 34 -8.24 2.01 14.12
C GLY A 34 -7.81 2.66 12.81
N PHE A 35 -8.01 1.97 11.68
CA PHE A 35 -7.67 2.50 10.36
C PHE A 35 -8.57 3.70 9.97
N GLY A 36 -9.88 3.62 10.20
CA GLY A 36 -10.82 4.72 9.98
C GLY A 36 -10.52 5.93 10.87
N GLY A 37 -10.27 5.68 12.16
CA GLY A 37 -9.87 6.73 13.11
C GLY A 37 -8.57 7.44 12.70
N LYS A 38 -7.56 6.68 12.27
CA LYS A 38 -6.29 7.23 11.78
C LYS A 38 -6.50 8.12 10.55
N THR A 39 -7.34 7.71 9.61
CA THR A 39 -7.64 8.50 8.42
C THR A 39 -8.35 9.82 8.77
N LEU A 40 -9.30 9.77 9.71
CA LEU A 40 -9.99 10.98 10.17
C LEU A 40 -9.03 11.94 10.88
N ILE A 41 -8.16 11.45 11.75
CA ILE A 41 -7.13 12.26 12.42
C ILE A 41 -6.20 12.87 11.38
N GLN A 42 -5.78 12.12 10.38
CA GLN A 42 -4.91 12.60 9.31
C GLN A 42 -5.56 13.70 8.47
N LEU A 43 -6.83 13.53 8.11
CA LEU A 43 -7.59 14.56 7.40
C LEU A 43 -7.74 15.82 8.26
N ALA A 44 -8.16 15.68 9.52
CA ALA A 44 -8.29 16.80 10.44
C ALA A 44 -6.96 17.53 10.63
N SER A 45 -5.85 16.80 10.78
CA SER A 45 -4.51 17.40 10.91
C SER A 45 -4.11 18.16 9.64
N THR A 46 -4.42 17.61 8.47
CA THR A 46 -4.13 18.28 7.19
C THR A 46 -4.90 19.59 7.08
N VAL A 47 -6.19 19.59 7.43
CA VAL A 47 -7.05 20.79 7.40
C VAL A 47 -6.52 21.87 8.35
N VAL A 48 -6.21 21.51 9.59
CA VAL A 48 -5.75 22.49 10.60
C VAL A 48 -4.37 23.04 10.25
N LEU A 49 -3.43 22.16 9.89
CA LEU A 49 -2.06 22.57 9.58
C LEU A 49 -1.97 23.38 8.28
N ALA A 50 -2.79 23.06 7.25
CA ALA A 50 -2.80 23.81 6.01
C ALA A 50 -3.31 25.26 6.18
N ARG A 51 -4.09 25.53 7.23
CA ARG A 51 -4.55 26.89 7.58
C ARG A 51 -3.56 27.66 8.43
N LEU A 52 -2.65 26.98 9.12
CA LEU A 52 -1.64 27.59 9.98
C LEU A 52 -0.28 27.76 9.30
N LEU A 53 -0.01 26.97 8.27
CA LEU A 53 1.28 26.88 7.59
C LEU A 53 1.14 27.28 6.11
N SER A 54 2.21 27.82 5.55
CA SER A 54 2.27 28.17 4.14
C SER A 54 2.52 26.96 3.22
N PRO A 55 2.17 27.03 1.93
CA PRO A 55 2.57 26.02 0.96
C PRO A 55 4.09 25.74 0.95
N ALA A 56 4.91 26.79 1.11
CA ALA A 56 6.37 26.66 1.14
C ALA A 56 6.85 25.79 2.32
N ASP A 57 6.20 25.85 3.49
CA ASP A 57 6.56 25.00 4.64
C ASP A 57 6.36 23.51 4.32
N PHE A 58 5.23 23.17 3.68
CA PHE A 58 4.97 21.81 3.22
C PHE A 58 5.93 21.37 2.12
N GLY A 59 6.28 22.27 1.21
CA GLY A 59 7.22 22.02 0.14
C GLY A 59 8.63 21.70 0.66
N LEU A 60 9.14 22.48 1.63
CA LEU A 60 10.43 22.21 2.26
C LEU A 60 10.49 20.82 2.89
N VAL A 61 9.44 20.41 3.60
CA VAL A 61 9.37 19.07 4.17
C VAL A 61 9.25 18.01 3.06
N ALA A 62 8.51 18.27 1.99
CA ALA A 62 8.39 17.36 0.86
C ALA A 62 9.73 17.13 0.14
N MET A 63 10.55 18.17 -0.04
CA MET A 63 11.92 18.07 -0.59
C MET A 63 12.78 17.11 0.23
N VAL A 64 12.83 17.31 1.56
CA VAL A 64 13.63 16.45 2.44
C VAL A 64 13.08 15.02 2.45
N THR A 65 11.77 14.86 2.59
CA THR A 65 11.15 13.52 2.70
C THR A 65 11.23 12.71 1.40
N ALA A 66 11.28 13.34 0.23
CA ALA A 66 11.51 12.67 -1.05
C ALA A 66 12.86 11.92 -1.08
N ILE A 67 13.89 12.46 -0.43
CA ILE A 67 15.21 11.85 -0.35
C ILE A 67 15.33 10.91 0.85
N VAL A 68 14.86 11.33 2.02
CA VAL A 68 14.89 10.52 3.26
C VAL A 68 14.11 9.22 3.11
N GLY A 69 13.03 9.21 2.34
CA GLY A 69 12.25 8.01 2.11
C GLY A 69 12.99 6.91 1.33
N VAL A 70 14.03 7.25 0.55
CA VAL A 70 14.94 6.24 -0.02
C VAL A 70 15.70 5.53 1.11
N ALA A 71 16.19 6.27 2.11
CA ALA A 71 16.86 5.70 3.26
C ALA A 71 15.92 4.81 4.10
N ASP A 72 14.64 5.18 4.23
CA ASP A 72 13.63 4.36 4.91
C ASP A 72 13.42 3.01 4.20
N LEU A 73 13.44 2.98 2.86
CA LEU A 73 13.38 1.72 2.10
C LEU A 73 14.61 0.84 2.32
N VAL A 74 15.80 1.44 2.30
CA VAL A 74 17.05 0.72 2.59
C VAL A 74 17.01 0.11 3.98
N ARG A 75 16.50 0.85 4.97
CA ARG A 75 16.38 0.36 6.35
C ARG A 75 15.45 -0.84 6.47
N ASP A 76 14.29 -0.83 5.81
CA ASP A 76 13.33 -1.94 5.91
C ASP A 76 13.84 -3.22 5.22
N PHE A 77 14.59 -3.11 4.15
CA PHE A 77 15.30 -4.17 3.39
C PHE A 77 14.69 -5.59 3.53
N GLY A 78 13.36 -5.68 3.68
CA GLY A 78 12.64 -6.94 3.89
C GLY A 78 12.81 -7.59 5.27
N LEU A 79 13.53 -6.96 6.20
CA LEU A 79 13.78 -7.51 7.54
C LEU A 79 12.49 -7.74 8.33
N THR A 80 11.53 -6.83 8.23
CA THR A 80 10.22 -6.98 8.89
C THR A 80 9.50 -8.25 8.42
N GLY A 81 9.43 -8.47 7.12
CA GLY A 81 8.80 -9.66 6.53
C GLY A 81 9.51 -10.94 6.95
N ALA A 82 10.82 -10.92 6.94
CA ALA A 82 11.66 -12.05 7.31
C ALA A 82 11.51 -12.45 8.79
N ILE A 83 11.43 -11.48 9.72
CA ILE A 83 11.17 -11.74 11.15
C ILE A 83 9.80 -12.38 11.35
N ILE A 84 8.77 -11.90 10.64
CA ILE A 84 7.41 -12.43 10.78
C ILE A 84 7.30 -13.84 10.22
N GLN A 85 8.00 -14.16 9.12
CA GLN A 85 7.95 -15.45 8.44
C GLN A 85 8.87 -16.51 9.09
N ALA A 86 9.85 -16.12 9.91
CA ALA A 86 10.78 -17.04 10.54
C ALA A 86 10.04 -18.06 11.43
N ARG A 87 10.17 -19.37 11.13
CA ARG A 87 9.51 -20.45 11.88
C ARG A 87 9.92 -20.48 13.37
N LYS A 88 11.20 -20.26 13.66
CA LYS A 88 11.75 -20.14 15.02
C LYS A 88 12.59 -18.89 15.10
N LEU A 89 12.29 -18.01 16.06
CA LEU A 89 13.07 -16.82 16.35
C LEU A 89 13.78 -17.04 17.69
N SER A 90 15.07 -17.39 17.65
CA SER A 90 15.87 -17.46 18.86
C SER A 90 16.11 -16.07 19.44
N GLU A 91 16.28 -15.95 20.75
CA GLU A 91 16.63 -14.67 21.39
C GLU A 91 17.95 -14.10 20.82
N ARG A 92 18.88 -14.96 20.42
CA ARG A 92 20.15 -14.56 19.75
C ARG A 92 19.88 -13.94 18.37
N MET A 93 19.03 -14.55 17.57
CA MET A 93 18.64 -14.05 16.25
C MET A 93 17.89 -12.72 16.38
N TRP A 94 16.97 -12.61 17.35
CA TRP A 94 16.26 -11.37 17.61
C TRP A 94 17.20 -10.23 18.01
N MET A 95 18.18 -10.49 18.91
CA MET A 95 19.22 -9.52 19.27
C MET A 95 20.08 -9.10 18.08
N SER A 96 20.43 -10.05 17.21
CA SER A 96 21.21 -9.76 16.00
C SER A 96 20.45 -8.85 15.03
N VAL A 97 19.15 -9.09 14.83
CA VAL A 97 18.30 -8.21 14.01
C VAL A 97 18.16 -6.83 14.64
N MET A 98 17.99 -6.77 15.97
CA MET A 98 17.91 -5.49 16.70
C MET A 98 19.18 -4.65 16.48
N TRP A 99 20.37 -5.24 16.69
CA TRP A 99 21.64 -4.54 16.52
C TRP A 99 21.90 -4.17 15.06
N LEU A 100 21.54 -5.02 14.11
CA LEU A 100 21.62 -4.70 12.68
C LEU A 100 20.72 -3.52 12.33
N SER A 101 19.48 -3.49 12.82
CA SER A 101 18.53 -2.40 12.58
C SER A 101 19.01 -1.09 13.20
N VAL A 102 19.63 -1.13 14.39
CA VAL A 102 20.24 0.03 15.02
C VAL A 102 21.45 0.52 14.21
N ALA A 103 22.33 -0.39 13.79
CA ALA A 103 23.52 -0.04 13.00
C ALA A 103 23.12 0.58 11.65
N LEU A 104 22.13 0.00 10.97
CA LEU A 104 21.55 0.57 9.75
C LEU A 104 20.90 1.93 10.02
N GLY A 105 20.14 2.07 11.12
CA GLY A 105 19.54 3.34 11.51
C GLY A 105 20.55 4.44 11.77
N ILE A 106 21.65 4.13 12.47
CA ILE A 106 22.78 5.07 12.69
C ILE A 106 23.47 5.39 11.37
N GLY A 107 23.81 4.38 10.57
CA GLY A 107 24.48 4.57 9.28
C GLY A 107 23.68 5.46 8.34
N LEU A 108 22.37 5.21 8.22
CA LEU A 108 21.47 6.02 7.40
C LEU A 108 21.26 7.43 7.97
N MET A 109 21.16 7.57 9.29
CA MET A 109 21.09 8.89 9.95
C MET A 109 22.34 9.72 9.60
N LEU A 110 23.53 9.14 9.74
CA LEU A 110 24.78 9.82 9.42
C LEU A 110 24.91 10.12 7.93
N LEU A 111 24.49 9.19 7.06
CA LEU A 111 24.50 9.38 5.61
C LEU A 111 23.59 10.54 5.20
N ILE A 112 22.34 10.57 5.71
CA ILE A 112 21.40 11.67 5.42
C ILE A 112 21.88 12.99 6.04
N ALA A 113 22.41 12.98 7.26
CA ALA A 113 22.98 14.18 7.86
C ALA A 113 24.17 14.71 7.04
N ALA A 114 25.07 13.85 6.58
CA ALA A 114 26.17 14.22 5.72
C ALA A 114 25.74 14.69 4.32
N SER A 115 24.59 14.21 3.82
CA SER A 115 24.03 14.64 2.53
C SER A 115 23.27 15.98 2.61
N ALA A 116 23.08 16.57 3.81
CA ALA A 116 22.33 17.81 3.97
C ALA A 116 22.84 18.97 3.09
N PRO A 117 24.16 19.23 2.94
CA PRO A 117 24.65 20.25 2.02
C PRO A 117 24.37 19.93 0.55
N LEU A 118 24.44 18.63 0.17
CA LEU A 118 24.15 18.17 -1.18
C LEU A 118 22.65 18.35 -1.51
N ILE A 119 21.77 18.07 -0.55
CA ILE A 119 20.32 18.29 -0.70
C ILE A 119 20.03 19.77 -0.87
N ALA A 120 20.65 20.63 -0.06
CA ALA A 120 20.50 22.08 -0.18
C ALA A 120 21.02 22.62 -1.53
N TRP A 121 22.13 22.08 -2.02
CA TRP A 121 22.68 22.41 -3.33
C TRP A 121 21.77 21.95 -4.47
N LEU A 122 21.20 20.73 -4.38
CA LEU A 122 20.31 20.17 -5.40
C LEU A 122 19.06 21.03 -5.63
N TYR A 123 18.51 21.58 -4.55
CA TYR A 123 17.26 22.38 -4.59
C TYR A 123 17.52 23.89 -4.56
N ASP A 124 18.79 24.34 -4.49
CA ASP A 124 19.19 25.74 -4.28
C ASP A 124 18.46 26.40 -3.09
N GLU A 125 18.35 25.65 -1.96
CA GLU A 125 17.56 26.07 -0.79
C GLU A 125 18.32 25.76 0.52
N GLN A 126 18.94 26.77 1.10
CA GLN A 126 19.76 26.64 2.31
C GLN A 126 18.99 26.22 3.56
N ARG A 127 17.68 26.51 3.62
CA ARG A 127 16.81 26.10 4.74
C ARG A 127 16.70 24.58 4.88
N LEU A 128 17.07 23.81 3.85
CA LEU A 128 17.03 22.35 3.88
C LEU A 128 18.13 21.75 4.75
N ILE A 129 19.28 22.44 4.97
CA ILE A 129 20.35 21.93 5.83
C ILE A 129 19.87 21.66 7.25
N PRO A 130 19.37 22.66 8.01
CA PRO A 130 18.91 22.42 9.37
C PRO A 130 17.69 21.49 9.43
N LEU A 131 16.81 21.51 8.42
CA LEU A 131 15.66 20.60 8.36
C LEU A 131 16.09 19.15 8.16
N THR A 132 17.04 18.89 7.26
CA THR A 132 17.59 17.55 7.02
C THR A 132 18.28 17.01 8.28
N LEU A 133 19.08 17.84 8.95
CA LEU A 133 19.75 17.48 10.20
C LEU A 133 18.73 17.15 11.32
N ALA A 134 17.61 17.85 11.39
CA ALA A 134 16.57 17.61 12.38
C ALA A 134 15.70 16.36 12.06
N ILE A 135 15.54 16.02 10.78
CA ILE A 135 14.78 14.85 10.35
C ILE A 135 15.62 13.56 10.37
N ALA A 136 16.93 13.65 10.12
CA ALA A 136 17.84 12.49 10.08
C ALA A 136 17.75 11.57 11.32
N PRO A 137 17.65 12.06 12.58
CA PRO A 137 17.48 11.21 13.77
C PRO A 137 16.23 10.33 13.75
N ILE A 138 15.20 10.68 12.99
CA ILE A 138 14.00 9.87 12.83
C ILE A 138 14.34 8.50 12.23
N LEU A 139 15.37 8.40 11.36
CA LEU A 139 15.82 7.13 10.79
C LEU A 139 16.35 6.17 11.87
N LEU A 140 17.06 6.69 12.87
CA LEU A 140 17.51 5.90 14.02
C LEU A 140 16.33 5.44 14.87
N VAL A 141 15.39 6.35 15.18
CA VAL A 141 14.17 6.03 15.94
C VAL A 141 13.37 4.93 15.21
N ASN A 142 13.22 5.05 13.90
CA ASN A 142 12.55 4.06 13.08
C ASN A 142 13.31 2.71 13.06
N GLY A 143 14.66 2.72 13.05
CA GLY A 143 15.49 1.51 13.16
C GLY A 143 15.26 0.75 14.46
N LEU A 144 15.09 1.47 15.57
CA LEU A 144 14.79 0.89 16.88
C LEU A 144 13.35 0.35 16.96
N THR A 145 12.37 1.05 16.36
CA THR A 145 10.95 0.67 16.47
C THR A 145 10.59 -0.56 15.66
N MET A 146 11.23 -0.78 14.51
CA MET A 146 10.89 -1.84 13.55
C MET A 146 10.98 -3.27 14.14
N PRO A 147 12.08 -3.71 14.78
CA PRO A 147 12.13 -5.04 15.38
C PRO A 147 11.12 -5.22 16.53
N MET A 148 10.93 -4.17 17.34
CA MET A 148 9.96 -4.19 18.44
C MET A 148 8.53 -4.34 17.92
N GLN A 149 8.18 -3.61 16.85
CA GLN A 149 6.89 -3.75 16.17
C GLN A 149 6.69 -5.17 15.63
N ALA A 150 7.69 -5.72 14.95
CA ALA A 150 7.64 -7.08 14.40
C ALA A 150 7.41 -8.13 15.50
N ARG A 151 8.04 -7.96 16.70
CA ARG A 151 7.81 -8.83 17.86
C ARG A 151 6.37 -8.77 18.35
N VAL A 152 5.84 -7.56 18.59
CA VAL A 152 4.45 -7.37 19.04
C VAL A 152 3.44 -7.90 18.00
N GLN A 153 3.76 -7.76 16.71
CA GLN A 153 2.95 -8.29 15.61
C GLN A 153 2.98 -9.83 15.57
N ARG A 154 4.16 -10.44 15.80
CA ARG A 154 4.32 -11.89 15.90
C ARG A 154 3.55 -12.48 17.08
N ASP A 155 3.49 -11.74 18.20
CA ASP A 155 2.69 -12.11 19.38
C ASP A 155 1.17 -11.92 19.14
N LEU A 156 0.74 -11.59 17.91
CA LEU A 156 -0.64 -11.34 17.49
C LEU A 156 -1.34 -10.22 18.31
N ARG A 157 -0.57 -9.33 18.93
CA ARG A 157 -1.08 -8.21 19.74
C ARG A 157 -1.46 -7.00 18.88
N PHE A 158 -2.29 -7.25 17.86
CA PHE A 158 -2.69 -6.21 16.88
C PHE A 158 -3.46 -5.04 17.51
N GLY A 159 -4.25 -5.29 18.57
CA GLY A 159 -4.93 -4.22 19.30
C GLY A 159 -3.96 -3.26 19.99
N THR A 160 -2.85 -3.78 20.55
CA THR A 160 -1.78 -2.96 21.15
C THR A 160 -1.11 -2.09 20.07
N LEU A 161 -0.81 -2.67 18.91
CA LEU A 161 -0.21 -1.92 17.79
C LEU A 161 -1.14 -0.83 17.28
N ALA A 162 -2.42 -1.15 17.07
CA ALA A 162 -3.40 -0.17 16.62
C ALA A 162 -3.54 1.01 17.60
N ASN A 163 -3.55 0.73 18.91
CA ASN A 163 -3.60 1.76 19.94
C ASN A 163 -2.33 2.63 19.94
N ILE A 164 -1.14 2.00 19.88
CA ILE A 164 0.14 2.73 19.79
C ILE A 164 0.16 3.63 18.55
N ASP A 165 -0.28 3.12 17.40
CA ASP A 165 -0.33 3.88 16.15
C ASP A 165 -1.27 5.10 16.23
N VAL A 166 -2.45 4.93 16.81
CA VAL A 166 -3.43 6.02 16.96
C VAL A 166 -2.92 7.07 17.95
N VAL A 167 -2.42 6.65 19.11
CA VAL A 167 -1.95 7.60 20.13
C VAL A 167 -0.67 8.32 19.67
N SER A 168 0.27 7.62 18.99
CA SER A 168 1.46 8.28 18.45
C SER A 168 1.11 9.34 17.41
N MET A 169 0.08 9.08 16.60
CA MET A 169 -0.44 10.05 15.64
C MET A 169 -1.09 11.25 16.35
N LEU A 170 -1.91 11.02 17.39
CA LEU A 170 -2.53 12.09 18.17
C LEU A 170 -1.49 12.96 18.87
N VAL A 171 -0.45 12.36 19.46
CA VAL A 171 0.66 13.09 20.10
C VAL A 171 1.40 13.92 19.06
N GLY A 172 1.77 13.33 17.92
CA GLY A 172 2.44 14.04 16.83
C GLY A 172 1.61 15.21 16.32
N VAL A 173 0.37 14.95 15.93
CA VAL A 173 -0.57 15.98 15.41
C VAL A 173 -0.83 17.06 16.45
N GLY A 174 -1.08 16.70 17.71
CA GLY A 174 -1.34 17.66 18.79
C GLY A 174 -0.17 18.63 19.02
N LEU A 175 1.06 18.10 19.08
CA LEU A 175 2.27 18.93 19.22
C LEU A 175 2.56 19.73 17.95
N GLY A 176 2.32 19.14 16.76
CA GLY A 176 2.46 19.85 15.49
C GLY A 176 1.52 21.03 15.38
N ILE A 177 0.24 20.87 15.73
CA ILE A 177 -0.75 21.97 15.75
C ILE A 177 -0.37 23.02 16.81
N ALA A 178 0.02 22.61 18.00
CA ALA A 178 0.41 23.53 19.06
C ALA A 178 1.61 24.40 18.64
N THR A 179 2.64 23.80 18.05
CA THR A 179 3.83 24.54 17.57
C THR A 179 3.52 25.40 16.34
N ALA A 180 2.62 24.95 15.45
CA ALA A 180 2.15 25.75 14.32
C ALA A 180 1.38 26.99 14.79
N ALA A 181 0.52 26.85 15.79
CA ALA A 181 -0.20 27.97 16.40
C ALA A 181 0.73 28.96 17.12
N LEU A 182 1.91 28.50 17.59
CA LEU A 182 2.96 29.35 18.14
C LEU A 182 3.86 30.02 17.07
N GLY A 183 3.57 29.79 15.78
CA GLY A 183 4.30 30.43 14.67
C GLY A 183 5.65 29.80 14.33
N TRP A 184 5.87 28.51 14.65
CA TRP A 184 7.14 27.83 14.35
C TRP A 184 7.29 27.47 12.86
N GLY A 185 6.29 27.73 12.00
CA GLY A 185 6.33 27.47 10.56
C GLY A 185 6.69 26.01 10.25
N VAL A 186 7.62 25.80 9.34
CA VAL A 186 8.08 24.45 8.90
C VAL A 186 8.51 23.53 10.05
N TRP A 187 9.04 24.08 11.15
CA TRP A 187 9.48 23.30 12.31
C TRP A 187 8.34 22.54 12.98
N SER A 188 7.10 23.03 12.85
CA SER A 188 5.91 22.33 13.38
C SER A 188 5.70 20.97 12.72
N LEU A 189 6.02 20.83 11.44
CA LEU A 189 5.95 19.56 10.71
C LEU A 189 7.07 18.59 11.16
N VAL A 190 8.24 19.12 11.48
CA VAL A 190 9.35 18.33 12.06
C VAL A 190 8.98 17.84 13.44
N VAL A 191 8.44 18.70 14.31
CA VAL A 191 7.97 18.34 15.64
C VAL A 191 6.84 17.31 15.56
N MET A 192 5.86 17.50 14.66
CA MET A 192 4.78 16.55 14.43
C MET A 192 5.31 15.14 14.13
N SER A 193 6.24 15.05 13.19
CA SER A 193 6.82 13.77 12.78
C SER A 193 7.68 13.17 13.88
N GLY A 194 8.59 13.96 14.46
CA GLY A 194 9.53 13.51 15.50
C GLY A 194 8.84 13.08 16.78
N ALA A 195 7.90 13.88 17.29
CA ALA A 195 7.19 13.57 18.54
C ALA A 195 6.34 12.29 18.41
N GLY A 196 5.65 12.11 17.27
CA GLY A 196 4.90 10.89 17.00
C GLY A 196 5.79 9.66 17.00
N GLN A 197 6.94 9.73 16.36
CA GLN A 197 7.89 8.60 16.30
C GLN A 197 8.58 8.32 17.64
N VAL A 198 8.93 9.36 18.40
CA VAL A 198 9.48 9.18 19.77
C VAL A 198 8.45 8.52 20.68
N TYR A 199 7.19 9.00 20.68
CA TYR A 199 6.14 8.33 21.43
C TYR A 199 5.98 6.86 21.02
N ARG A 200 5.97 6.59 19.72
CA ARG A 200 5.87 5.21 19.18
C ARG A 200 7.01 4.34 19.67
N LEU A 201 8.25 4.85 19.66
CA LEU A 201 9.41 4.15 20.20
C LEU A 201 9.21 3.79 21.68
N VAL A 202 8.84 4.77 22.52
CA VAL A 202 8.64 4.55 23.95
C VAL A 202 7.52 3.53 24.20
N ALA A 203 6.40 3.67 23.50
CA ALA A 203 5.26 2.77 23.66
C ALA A 203 5.58 1.34 23.21
N LEU A 204 6.30 1.17 22.10
CA LEU A 204 6.75 -0.14 21.63
C LEU A 204 7.81 -0.75 22.56
N TRP A 205 8.67 0.08 23.13
CA TRP A 205 9.64 -0.36 24.14
C TRP A 205 8.95 -0.96 25.37
N VAL A 206 7.96 -0.26 25.92
CA VAL A 206 7.17 -0.75 27.05
C VAL A 206 6.37 -2.01 26.69
N ALA A 207 5.80 -2.05 25.46
CA ALA A 207 4.97 -3.18 25.01
C ALA A 207 5.78 -4.44 24.72
N SER A 208 6.95 -4.32 24.10
CA SER A 208 7.80 -5.45 23.67
C SER A 208 8.77 -5.90 24.75
N ARG A 209 9.08 -5.05 25.75
CA ARG A 209 10.05 -5.29 26.84
C ARG A 209 11.35 -5.90 26.29
N PRO A 210 12.06 -5.19 25.39
CA PRO A 210 13.24 -5.74 24.74
C PRO A 210 14.35 -6.01 25.78
N ARG A 211 14.98 -7.17 25.65
CA ARG A 211 16.19 -7.48 26.43
C ARG A 211 17.39 -7.18 25.53
N PHE A 212 18.20 -6.20 25.92
CA PHE A 212 19.44 -5.89 25.21
C PHE A 212 20.56 -6.78 25.76
N GLY A 213 21.07 -7.66 24.91
CA GLY A 213 22.32 -8.38 25.16
C GLY A 213 23.50 -7.68 24.49
N ARG A 214 24.70 -8.26 24.64
CA ARG A 214 25.91 -7.74 23.95
C ARG A 214 25.70 -7.73 22.44
N PRO A 215 26.25 -6.73 21.70
CA PRO A 215 26.19 -6.70 20.25
C PRO A 215 26.74 -7.99 19.66
N HIS A 216 25.90 -8.71 18.93
CA HIS A 216 26.28 -9.94 18.24
C HIS A 216 25.53 -10.01 16.91
N ILE A 217 26.26 -10.12 15.81
CA ILE A 217 25.66 -10.34 14.49
C ILE A 217 25.90 -11.80 14.14
N SER A 218 24.84 -12.59 14.22
CA SER A 218 24.87 -14.01 13.82
C SER A 218 24.80 -14.14 12.31
N ARG A 219 25.54 -15.12 11.75
CA ARG A 219 25.43 -15.47 10.32
C ARG A 219 24.03 -15.97 9.92
N GLU A 220 23.19 -16.34 10.89
CA GLU A 220 21.79 -16.73 10.68
C GLU A 220 20.92 -15.61 10.11
N VAL A 221 21.37 -14.35 10.20
CA VAL A 221 20.67 -13.18 9.61
C VAL A 221 20.94 -13.04 8.11
N LEU A 222 22.04 -13.60 7.60
CA LEU A 222 22.46 -13.45 6.21
C LEU A 222 21.41 -13.91 5.18
N PRO A 223 20.74 -15.07 5.35
CA PRO A 223 19.67 -15.50 4.47
C PRO A 223 18.46 -14.55 4.46
N LEU A 224 18.19 -13.86 5.57
CA LEU A 224 17.11 -12.88 5.65
C LEU A 224 17.45 -11.63 4.83
N VAL A 225 18.71 -11.20 4.86
CA VAL A 225 19.21 -10.05 4.09
C VAL A 225 19.22 -10.36 2.59
N THR A 226 19.66 -11.55 2.18
CA THR A 226 19.68 -11.93 0.75
C THR A 226 18.29 -12.04 0.15
N THR A 227 17.32 -12.58 0.88
CA THR A 227 15.92 -12.66 0.44
C THR A 227 15.29 -11.27 0.34
N GLY A 228 15.62 -10.36 1.27
CA GLY A 228 15.16 -8.97 1.23
C GLY A 228 15.71 -8.18 0.05
N GLY A 229 16.96 -8.44 -0.34
CA GLY A 229 17.66 -7.68 -1.39
C GLY A 229 17.00 -7.71 -2.77
N SER A 230 16.40 -8.85 -3.15
CA SER A 230 15.71 -8.97 -4.43
C SER A 230 14.43 -8.14 -4.49
N LEU A 231 13.72 -8.01 -3.38
CA LEU A 231 12.52 -7.17 -3.26
C LEU A 231 12.87 -5.67 -3.18
N PHE A 232 14.03 -5.36 -2.62
CA PHE A 232 14.50 -3.98 -2.45
C PHE A 232 14.64 -3.23 -3.78
N GLY A 233 15.24 -3.85 -4.81
CA GLY A 233 15.41 -3.22 -6.13
C GLY A 233 14.08 -2.80 -6.75
N VAL A 234 13.05 -3.63 -6.64
CA VAL A 234 11.70 -3.32 -7.12
C VAL A 234 11.10 -2.16 -6.32
N GLN A 235 11.24 -2.17 -5.00
CA GLN A 235 10.72 -1.12 -4.13
C GLN A 235 11.43 0.22 -4.35
N LEU A 236 12.75 0.20 -4.53
CA LEU A 236 13.53 1.38 -4.84
C LEU A 236 13.10 2.02 -6.16
N LEU A 237 12.94 1.22 -7.22
CA LEU A 237 12.46 1.70 -8.51
C LEU A 237 11.06 2.31 -8.40
N ASN A 238 10.16 1.64 -7.68
CA ASN A 238 8.82 2.15 -7.43
C ASN A 238 8.82 3.46 -6.64
N TYR A 239 9.65 3.54 -5.60
CA TYR A 239 9.76 4.74 -4.78
C TYR A 239 10.33 5.91 -5.58
N ALA A 240 11.46 5.68 -6.26
CA ALA A 240 12.10 6.70 -7.10
C ALA A 240 11.10 7.25 -8.13
N THR A 241 10.37 6.38 -8.81
CA THR A 241 9.38 6.83 -9.81
C THR A 241 8.24 7.65 -9.21
N LYS A 242 7.79 7.31 -7.99
CA LYS A 242 6.68 8.01 -7.32
C LYS A 242 7.06 9.33 -6.67
N ASN A 243 8.36 9.60 -6.50
CA ASN A 243 8.84 10.79 -5.81
C ASN A 243 9.75 11.66 -6.67
N LEU A 244 10.05 11.22 -7.90
CA LEU A 244 10.89 11.99 -8.80
C LEU A 244 10.20 13.27 -9.28
N ASP A 245 8.87 13.26 -9.39
CA ASP A 245 8.04 14.45 -9.59
C ASP A 245 8.29 15.50 -8.51
N ASN A 246 8.32 15.09 -7.22
CA ASN A 246 8.64 15.99 -6.11
C ASN A 246 10.06 16.58 -6.23
N VAL A 247 11.04 15.77 -6.67
CA VAL A 247 12.42 16.24 -6.88
C VAL A 247 12.46 17.25 -8.02
N VAL A 248 11.84 16.97 -9.14
CA VAL A 248 11.87 17.83 -10.33
C VAL A 248 11.12 19.14 -10.08
N ILE A 249 9.93 19.10 -9.45
CA ILE A 249 9.18 20.32 -9.09
C ILE A 249 9.98 21.14 -8.08
N GLY A 250 10.49 20.51 -7.04
CA GLY A 250 11.26 21.21 -6.00
C GLY A 250 12.49 21.90 -6.53
N GLN A 251 13.25 21.26 -7.43
CA GLN A 251 14.46 21.79 -8.03
C GLN A 251 14.15 22.96 -9.00
N GLN A 252 13.10 22.84 -9.82
CA GLN A 252 12.85 23.78 -10.90
C GLN A 252 11.94 24.95 -10.50
N LEU A 253 10.98 24.69 -9.62
CA LEU A 253 9.93 25.65 -9.28
C LEU A 253 9.93 26.06 -7.80
N GLY A 254 10.78 25.42 -6.98
CA GLY A 254 10.96 25.76 -5.59
C GLY A 254 9.90 25.18 -4.63
N PRO A 255 10.00 25.55 -3.33
CA PRO A 255 9.22 24.91 -2.27
C PRO A 255 7.72 25.26 -2.32
N ALA A 256 7.34 26.46 -2.75
CA ALA A 256 5.91 26.85 -2.79
C ALA A 256 5.11 26.00 -3.78
N ALA A 257 5.61 25.86 -5.01
CA ALA A 257 4.98 25.04 -6.05
C ALA A 257 4.94 23.55 -5.65
N LEU A 258 6.03 23.05 -5.06
CA LEU A 258 6.05 21.68 -4.52
C LEU A 258 5.05 21.49 -3.38
N GLY A 259 4.87 22.48 -2.52
CA GLY A 259 3.87 22.46 -1.45
C GLY A 259 2.46 22.32 -2.01
N GLN A 260 2.09 23.15 -2.99
CA GLN A 260 0.80 23.08 -3.69
C GLN A 260 0.59 21.68 -4.30
N TYR A 261 1.56 21.21 -5.08
CA TYR A 261 1.51 19.89 -5.71
C TYR A 261 1.40 18.75 -4.69
N SER A 262 2.22 18.76 -3.65
CA SER A 262 2.24 17.69 -2.65
C SER A 262 0.91 17.57 -1.89
N ARG A 263 0.21 18.68 -1.66
CA ARG A 263 -1.12 18.67 -1.02
C ARG A 263 -2.19 18.21 -1.98
N ALA A 264 -2.18 18.69 -3.23
CA ALA A 264 -3.06 18.18 -4.29
C ALA A 264 -2.88 16.67 -4.49
N TYR A 265 -1.63 16.21 -4.53
CA TYR A 265 -1.29 14.80 -4.67
C TYR A 265 -1.73 13.96 -3.46
N ALA A 266 -1.61 14.50 -2.24
CA ALA A 266 -2.12 13.83 -1.04
C ALA A 266 -3.64 13.65 -1.07
N LEU A 267 -4.40 14.67 -1.49
CA LEU A 267 -5.85 14.59 -1.69
C LEU A 267 -6.22 13.56 -2.77
N TYR A 268 -5.50 13.58 -3.90
CA TYR A 268 -5.66 12.62 -4.97
C TYR A 268 -5.47 11.17 -4.51
N LEU A 269 -4.51 10.89 -3.63
CA LEU A 269 -4.25 9.54 -3.15
C LEU A 269 -5.31 8.99 -2.17
N LEU A 270 -6.09 9.84 -1.51
CA LEU A 270 -7.03 9.41 -0.46
C LEU A 270 -8.03 8.33 -0.92
N PRO A 271 -8.78 8.50 -2.03
CA PRO A 271 -9.72 7.48 -2.48
C PRO A 271 -9.01 6.16 -2.82
N MET A 272 -7.83 6.25 -3.43
CA MET A 272 -7.05 5.09 -3.85
C MET A 272 -6.53 4.26 -2.68
N GLN A 273 -6.00 4.91 -1.64
CA GLN A 273 -5.49 4.23 -0.45
C GLN A 273 -6.59 3.45 0.28
N GLN A 274 -7.79 4.04 0.40
CA GLN A 274 -8.94 3.40 1.05
C GLN A 274 -9.39 2.15 0.29
N LEU A 275 -9.44 2.23 -1.03
CA LEU A 275 -9.89 1.14 -1.89
C LEU A 275 -8.87 0.01 -1.97
N ASN A 276 -7.61 0.33 -2.27
CA ASN A 276 -6.55 -0.67 -2.38
C ASN A 276 -6.28 -1.37 -1.05
N GLY A 277 -6.33 -0.63 0.06
CA GLY A 277 -6.16 -1.20 1.40
C GLY A 277 -7.27 -2.19 1.79
N THR A 278 -8.49 -1.96 1.35
CA THR A 278 -9.66 -2.80 1.69
C THR A 278 -9.85 -3.94 0.68
N LEU A 279 -9.91 -3.60 -0.60
CA LEU A 279 -10.20 -4.57 -1.66
C LEU A 279 -9.00 -5.49 -1.93
N GLY A 280 -7.77 -4.97 -1.92
CA GLY A 280 -6.56 -5.76 -2.17
C GLY A 280 -6.35 -6.87 -1.14
N ARG A 281 -6.66 -6.60 0.13
CA ARG A 281 -6.56 -7.63 1.21
C ARG A 281 -7.51 -8.81 1.01
N VAL A 282 -8.63 -8.59 0.32
CA VAL A 282 -9.62 -9.65 0.02
C VAL A 282 -9.36 -10.24 -1.36
N ALA A 283 -9.10 -9.40 -2.35
CA ALA A 283 -8.97 -9.82 -3.75
C ALA A 283 -7.75 -10.71 -4.00
N LEU A 284 -6.58 -10.36 -3.46
CA LEU A 284 -5.36 -11.12 -3.70
C LEU A 284 -5.45 -12.59 -3.24
N PRO A 285 -5.85 -12.92 -1.99
CA PRO A 285 -5.98 -14.31 -1.57
C PRO A 285 -7.05 -15.09 -2.34
N VAL A 286 -8.16 -14.43 -2.72
CA VAL A 286 -9.23 -15.07 -3.48
C VAL A 286 -8.77 -15.38 -4.90
N LEU A 287 -8.18 -14.41 -5.59
CA LEU A 287 -7.67 -14.59 -6.96
C LEU A 287 -6.56 -15.65 -7.01
N SER A 288 -5.67 -15.70 -5.99
CA SER A 288 -4.63 -16.74 -5.90
C SER A 288 -5.20 -18.14 -5.77
N LYS A 289 -6.36 -18.31 -5.10
CA LYS A 289 -7.05 -19.61 -5.02
C LYS A 289 -7.83 -19.98 -6.29
N LEU A 290 -8.12 -19.01 -7.14
CA LEU A 290 -8.90 -19.19 -8.38
C LEU A 290 -8.00 -19.27 -9.63
N GLN A 291 -6.67 -19.26 -9.49
CA GLN A 291 -5.75 -19.24 -10.63
C GLN A 291 -5.93 -20.43 -11.59
N ASP A 292 -6.38 -21.59 -11.07
CA ASP A 292 -6.60 -22.81 -11.83
C ASP A 292 -8.03 -22.93 -12.39
N ASP A 293 -8.93 -21.95 -12.08
CA ASP A 293 -10.30 -21.89 -12.60
C ASP A 293 -10.52 -20.57 -13.38
N PRO A 294 -10.23 -20.56 -14.71
CA PRO A 294 -10.29 -19.36 -15.53
C PRO A 294 -11.66 -18.68 -15.54
N GLU A 295 -12.77 -19.42 -15.43
CA GLU A 295 -14.10 -18.84 -15.49
C GLU A 295 -14.45 -18.09 -14.18
N ARG A 296 -14.15 -18.71 -13.04
CA ARG A 296 -14.37 -18.08 -11.73
C ARG A 296 -13.43 -16.91 -11.53
N PHE A 297 -12.16 -17.04 -11.96
CA PHE A 297 -11.18 -15.95 -11.92
C PHE A 297 -11.68 -14.73 -12.72
N ARG A 298 -12.12 -14.91 -13.99
CA ARG A 298 -12.68 -13.82 -14.81
C ARG A 298 -13.90 -13.19 -14.16
N ARG A 299 -14.82 -14.01 -13.64
CA ARG A 299 -16.03 -13.50 -12.97
C ARG A 299 -15.69 -12.66 -11.75
N TYR A 300 -14.76 -13.12 -10.93
CA TYR A 300 -14.31 -12.39 -9.73
C TYR A 300 -13.61 -11.08 -10.11
N THR A 301 -12.69 -11.12 -11.06
CA THR A 301 -11.97 -9.93 -11.54
C THR A 301 -12.92 -8.89 -12.13
N ARG A 302 -13.91 -9.31 -12.95
CA ARG A 302 -14.95 -8.41 -13.49
C ARG A 302 -15.78 -7.77 -12.37
N GLY A 303 -16.18 -8.55 -11.36
CA GLY A 303 -16.91 -8.03 -10.19
C GLY A 303 -16.12 -7.00 -9.41
N ALA A 304 -14.85 -7.26 -9.17
CA ALA A 304 -13.94 -6.32 -8.49
C ALA A 304 -13.73 -5.02 -9.30
N LEU A 305 -13.51 -5.14 -10.62
CA LEU A 305 -13.39 -3.99 -11.54
C LEU A 305 -14.67 -3.17 -11.60
N MET A 306 -15.83 -3.81 -11.58
CA MET A 306 -17.12 -3.11 -11.57
C MET A 306 -17.27 -2.28 -10.30
N ILE A 307 -16.96 -2.86 -9.12
CA ILE A 307 -17.01 -2.12 -7.85
C ILE A 307 -16.04 -0.94 -7.87
N ILE A 308 -14.79 -1.17 -8.25
CA ILE A 308 -13.77 -0.12 -8.33
C ILE A 308 -14.22 0.96 -9.32
N GLY A 309 -14.67 0.58 -10.52
CA GLY A 309 -15.10 1.51 -11.55
C GLY A 309 -16.25 2.41 -11.11
N TYR A 310 -17.33 1.84 -10.55
CA TYR A 310 -18.48 2.62 -10.08
C TYR A 310 -18.18 3.45 -8.84
N LEU A 311 -17.23 3.02 -8.00
CA LEU A 311 -16.90 3.76 -6.79
C LEU A 311 -15.87 4.87 -7.05
N THR A 312 -14.85 4.62 -7.91
CA THR A 312 -13.74 5.58 -8.07
C THR A 312 -13.95 6.56 -9.20
N ILE A 313 -14.41 6.09 -10.38
CA ILE A 313 -14.46 6.92 -11.58
C ILE A 313 -15.40 8.13 -11.40
N PRO A 314 -16.66 7.95 -10.95
CA PRO A 314 -17.54 9.09 -10.67
C PRO A 314 -17.05 9.97 -9.53
N VAL A 315 -16.44 9.38 -8.49
CA VAL A 315 -15.90 10.15 -7.37
C VAL A 315 -14.78 11.09 -7.83
N TYR A 316 -13.82 10.60 -8.63
CA TYR A 316 -12.79 11.46 -9.19
C TYR A 316 -13.35 12.52 -10.13
N ALA A 317 -14.32 12.18 -10.97
CA ALA A 317 -14.96 13.12 -11.88
C ALA A 317 -15.66 14.26 -11.12
N VAL A 318 -16.47 13.93 -10.11
CA VAL A 318 -17.15 14.94 -9.28
C VAL A 318 -16.15 15.75 -8.46
N ALA A 319 -15.17 15.08 -7.82
CA ALA A 319 -14.17 15.76 -7.00
C ALA A 319 -13.29 16.72 -7.83
N ALA A 320 -12.97 16.36 -9.08
CA ALA A 320 -12.29 17.26 -10.02
C ALA A 320 -13.12 18.49 -10.35
N ALA A 321 -14.43 18.31 -10.57
CA ALA A 321 -15.34 19.41 -10.90
C ALA A 321 -15.52 20.41 -9.76
N VAL A 322 -15.54 19.92 -8.50
CA VAL A 322 -15.71 20.76 -7.30
C VAL A 322 -14.39 20.98 -6.56
N SER A 323 -13.26 20.90 -7.26
CA SER A 323 -11.92 21.00 -6.67
C SER A 323 -11.69 22.33 -5.95
N SER A 324 -12.18 23.45 -6.50
CA SER A 324 -12.05 24.79 -5.92
C SER A 324 -12.72 24.92 -4.54
N PRO A 325 -14.03 24.68 -4.37
CA PRO A 325 -14.66 24.72 -3.06
C PRO A 325 -14.14 23.61 -2.11
N LEU A 326 -13.78 22.45 -2.63
CA LEU A 326 -13.21 21.36 -1.84
C LEU A 326 -11.88 21.78 -1.19
N VAL A 327 -10.95 22.33 -1.96
CA VAL A 327 -9.64 22.76 -1.47
C VAL A 327 -9.79 23.98 -0.57
N ALA A 328 -10.65 24.94 -0.92
CA ALA A 328 -10.92 26.12 -0.07
C ALA A 328 -11.42 25.71 1.33
N ILE A 329 -12.27 24.68 1.43
CA ILE A 329 -12.76 24.16 2.71
C ILE A 329 -11.67 23.39 3.45
N LEU A 330 -10.95 22.51 2.76
CA LEU A 330 -9.97 21.61 3.39
C LEU A 330 -8.65 22.32 3.73
N LEU A 331 -8.12 23.14 2.81
CA LEU A 331 -6.80 23.73 2.98
C LEU A 331 -6.88 25.23 3.35
N GLY A 332 -7.91 25.93 2.91
CA GLY A 332 -8.08 27.35 3.17
C GLY A 332 -7.48 28.25 2.06
N PRO A 333 -7.33 29.57 2.33
CA PRO A 333 -6.77 30.52 1.37
C PRO A 333 -5.28 30.27 1.14
N GLY A 334 -4.79 30.60 -0.07
CA GLY A 334 -3.39 30.40 -0.48
C GLY A 334 -3.11 29.01 -1.07
N TRP A 335 -4.17 28.20 -1.29
CA TRP A 335 -4.07 26.85 -1.87
C TRP A 335 -4.81 26.73 -3.21
N GLU A 336 -5.04 27.85 -3.90
CA GLU A 336 -5.83 27.91 -5.14
C GLU A 336 -5.19 27.05 -6.25
N GLU A 337 -3.86 27.09 -6.36
CA GLU A 337 -3.12 26.28 -7.33
C GLU A 337 -3.28 24.78 -7.05
N ALA A 338 -3.33 24.37 -5.76
CA ALA A 338 -3.58 22.98 -5.39
C ALA A 338 -4.96 22.49 -5.86
N ALA A 339 -5.98 23.37 -5.98
CA ALA A 339 -7.28 23.00 -6.52
C ALA A 339 -7.20 22.66 -8.00
N THR A 340 -6.51 23.47 -8.80
CA THR A 340 -6.26 23.22 -10.22
C THR A 340 -5.47 21.93 -10.41
N LEU A 341 -4.38 21.75 -9.63
CA LEU A 341 -3.54 20.55 -9.68
C LEU A 341 -4.31 19.29 -9.31
N PHE A 342 -5.17 19.36 -8.29
CA PHE A 342 -6.01 18.24 -7.89
C PHE A 342 -7.01 17.85 -8.99
N SER A 343 -7.64 18.83 -9.64
CA SER A 343 -8.55 18.59 -10.77
C SER A 343 -7.85 17.85 -11.91
N ILE A 344 -6.63 18.23 -12.24
CA ILE A 344 -5.81 17.58 -13.29
C ILE A 344 -5.38 16.16 -12.83
N LEU A 345 -4.90 16.01 -11.60
CA LEU A 345 -4.46 14.73 -11.06
C LEU A 345 -5.58 13.70 -10.95
N ALA A 346 -6.83 14.14 -10.85
CA ALA A 346 -7.99 13.24 -10.83
C ALA A 346 -8.08 12.35 -12.08
N LEU A 347 -7.57 12.81 -13.24
CA LEU A 347 -7.45 11.99 -14.46
C LEU A 347 -6.51 10.79 -14.24
N ALA A 348 -5.36 11.03 -13.58
CA ALA A 348 -4.45 9.95 -13.21
C ALA A 348 -5.11 8.98 -12.22
N GLY A 349 -6.01 9.46 -11.35
CA GLY A 349 -6.75 8.65 -10.39
C GLY A 349 -7.60 7.58 -11.05
N ILE A 350 -8.25 7.91 -12.16
CA ILE A 350 -9.04 6.97 -12.95
C ILE A 350 -8.14 5.86 -13.52
N ALA A 351 -7.01 6.25 -14.13
CA ALA A 351 -6.04 5.28 -14.68
C ALA A 351 -5.47 4.37 -13.59
N GLN A 352 -5.09 4.95 -12.45
CA GLN A 352 -4.48 4.22 -11.35
C GLN A 352 -5.45 3.24 -10.67
N ALA A 353 -6.74 3.56 -10.61
CA ALA A 353 -7.77 2.66 -10.10
C ALA A 353 -7.82 1.36 -10.91
N ILE A 354 -7.77 1.47 -12.23
CA ILE A 354 -7.74 0.33 -13.15
C ILE A 354 -6.40 -0.41 -13.06
N GLY A 355 -5.28 0.32 -13.07
CA GLY A 355 -3.93 -0.23 -12.96
C GLY A 355 -3.69 -1.03 -11.68
N SER A 356 -4.38 -0.69 -10.57
CA SER A 356 -4.26 -1.46 -9.33
C SER A 356 -4.76 -2.91 -9.48
N VAL A 357 -5.81 -3.13 -10.25
CA VAL A 357 -6.35 -4.46 -10.53
C VAL A 357 -5.40 -5.24 -11.47
N LEU A 358 -4.75 -4.56 -12.41
CA LEU A 358 -3.71 -5.18 -13.24
C LEU A 358 -2.52 -5.64 -12.38
N GLY A 359 -2.15 -4.85 -11.36
CA GLY A 359 -1.16 -5.26 -10.35
C GLY A 359 -1.53 -6.56 -9.65
N TRP A 360 -2.81 -6.74 -9.28
CA TRP A 360 -3.27 -8.01 -8.70
C TRP A 360 -3.19 -9.16 -9.70
N LEU A 361 -3.50 -8.92 -10.98
CA LEU A 361 -3.40 -9.91 -12.04
C LEU A 361 -1.96 -10.40 -12.21
N TYR A 362 -0.98 -9.49 -12.25
CA TYR A 362 0.43 -9.86 -12.35
C TYR A 362 0.89 -10.71 -11.16
N LEU A 363 0.50 -10.34 -9.95
CA LEU A 363 0.91 -11.04 -8.73
C LEU A 363 0.27 -12.43 -8.62
N THR A 364 -1.04 -12.53 -8.85
CA THR A 364 -1.79 -13.78 -8.67
C THR A 364 -1.48 -14.81 -9.76
N LEU A 365 -1.09 -14.39 -10.95
CA LEU A 365 -0.67 -15.28 -12.03
C LEU A 365 0.85 -15.53 -12.08
N GLY A 366 1.59 -15.12 -11.05
CA GLY A 366 3.04 -15.34 -10.96
C GLY A 366 3.86 -14.57 -11.99
N ARG A 367 3.35 -13.46 -12.54
CA ARG A 367 3.96 -12.68 -13.61
C ARG A 367 4.60 -11.38 -13.17
N ALA A 368 5.04 -11.29 -11.92
CA ALA A 368 5.65 -10.08 -11.36
C ALA A 368 6.85 -9.56 -12.20
N HIS A 369 7.63 -10.46 -12.82
CA HIS A 369 8.72 -10.07 -13.71
C HIS A 369 8.25 -9.31 -14.95
N LYS A 370 7.08 -9.65 -15.52
CA LYS A 370 6.48 -8.91 -16.65
C LYS A 370 6.07 -7.49 -16.21
N GLN A 371 5.48 -7.36 -15.02
CA GLN A 371 5.16 -6.05 -14.47
C GLN A 371 6.41 -5.18 -14.29
N LEU A 372 7.48 -5.77 -13.76
CA LEU A 372 8.76 -5.06 -13.61
C LEU A 372 9.31 -4.60 -14.96
N LEU A 373 9.32 -5.48 -15.97
CA LEU A 373 9.79 -5.13 -17.31
C LEU A 373 8.96 -4.00 -17.92
N PHE A 374 7.65 -4.06 -17.79
CA PHE A 374 6.76 -2.97 -18.24
C PHE A 374 7.09 -1.65 -17.56
N PHE A 375 7.31 -1.66 -16.24
CA PHE A 375 7.67 -0.45 -15.49
C PHE A 375 9.05 0.09 -15.87
N VAL A 376 10.04 -0.78 -16.11
CA VAL A 376 11.38 -0.37 -16.57
C VAL A 376 11.30 0.39 -17.91
N ILE A 377 10.37 0.02 -18.78
CA ILE A 377 10.18 0.69 -20.08
C ILE A 377 9.34 1.97 -19.94
N THR A 378 8.25 1.91 -19.18
CA THR A 378 7.28 3.02 -19.16
C THR A 378 7.64 4.14 -18.17
N ARG A 379 8.39 3.84 -17.11
CA ARG A 379 8.78 4.86 -16.12
C ARG A 379 9.74 5.92 -16.68
N PRO A 380 10.76 5.57 -17.49
CA PRO A 380 11.57 6.60 -18.16
C PRO A 380 10.75 7.51 -19.08
N ILE A 381 9.72 6.98 -19.76
CA ILE A 381 8.82 7.79 -20.61
C ILE A 381 8.05 8.79 -19.75
N LEU A 382 7.52 8.35 -18.62
CA LEU A 382 6.80 9.22 -17.68
C LEU A 382 7.73 10.31 -17.11
N ILE A 383 8.97 9.94 -16.74
CA ILE A 383 9.98 10.87 -16.22
C ILE A 383 10.35 11.91 -17.28
N ALA A 384 10.62 11.50 -18.52
CA ALA A 384 10.88 12.41 -19.63
C ALA A 384 9.68 13.37 -19.84
N GLY A 385 8.46 12.84 -19.72
CA GLY A 385 7.25 13.63 -19.76
C GLY A 385 7.16 14.71 -18.67
N TYR A 386 7.67 14.44 -17.45
CA TYR A 386 7.70 15.44 -16.38
C TYR A 386 8.54 16.68 -16.77
N PHE A 387 9.70 16.47 -17.37
CA PHE A 387 10.55 17.58 -17.84
C PHE A 387 9.88 18.36 -18.95
N VAL A 388 9.22 17.68 -19.89
CA VAL A 388 8.46 18.36 -20.96
C VAL A 388 7.30 19.16 -20.37
N GLY A 389 6.55 18.58 -19.41
CA GLY A 389 5.43 19.25 -18.76
C GLY A 389 5.86 20.52 -18.02
N ILE A 390 6.93 20.43 -17.23
CA ILE A 390 7.46 21.59 -16.49
C ILE A 390 7.95 22.68 -17.46
N TRP A 391 8.66 22.31 -18.50
CA TRP A 391 9.15 23.28 -19.49
C TRP A 391 8.01 24.02 -20.20
N TRP A 392 6.88 23.34 -20.44
CA TRP A 392 5.75 23.90 -21.19
C TRP A 392 4.83 24.75 -20.31
N ALA A 393 4.43 24.29 -19.13
CA ALA A 393 3.41 24.93 -18.28
C ALA A 393 3.67 24.75 -16.77
N GLY A 394 4.94 24.68 -16.36
CA GLY A 394 5.31 24.57 -14.95
C GLY A 394 4.70 23.35 -14.27
N VAL A 395 4.22 23.53 -13.03
CA VAL A 395 3.68 22.43 -12.21
C VAL A 395 2.36 21.89 -12.79
N GLU A 396 1.53 22.73 -13.38
CA GLU A 396 0.29 22.30 -14.03
C GLU A 396 0.58 21.43 -15.27
N GLY A 397 1.60 21.81 -16.06
CA GLY A 397 2.07 21.03 -17.19
C GLY A 397 2.58 19.64 -16.77
N LEU A 398 3.35 19.55 -15.69
CA LEU A 398 3.77 18.27 -15.14
C LEU A 398 2.56 17.42 -14.71
N ALA A 399 1.61 17.99 -13.97
CA ALA A 399 0.41 17.29 -13.53
C ALA A 399 -0.43 16.80 -14.71
N LEU A 400 -0.57 17.63 -15.77
CA LEU A 400 -1.30 17.27 -16.98
C LEU A 400 -0.61 16.11 -17.72
N VAL A 401 0.70 16.20 -17.91
CA VAL A 401 1.47 15.12 -18.55
C VAL A 401 1.39 13.84 -17.73
N PHE A 402 1.48 13.92 -16.41
CA PHE A 402 1.27 12.76 -15.54
C PHE A 402 -0.11 12.13 -15.74
N GLY A 403 -1.17 12.94 -15.75
CA GLY A 403 -2.55 12.47 -15.95
C GLY A 403 -2.75 11.83 -17.33
N VAL A 404 -2.33 12.52 -18.39
CA VAL A 404 -2.48 12.06 -19.78
C VAL A 404 -1.64 10.82 -20.05
N LEU A 405 -0.35 10.81 -19.67
CA LEU A 405 0.50 9.65 -19.85
C LEU A 405 0.03 8.44 -19.04
N SER A 406 -0.51 8.64 -17.83
CA SER A 406 -1.10 7.55 -17.04
C SER A 406 -2.28 6.89 -17.77
N LEU A 407 -3.12 7.66 -18.45
CA LEU A 407 -4.21 7.14 -19.27
C LEU A 407 -3.71 6.48 -20.57
N LEU A 408 -2.75 7.10 -21.26
CA LEU A 408 -2.19 6.55 -22.50
C LEU A 408 -1.42 5.25 -22.26
N LEU A 409 -0.60 5.19 -21.21
CA LEU A 409 0.17 4.01 -20.84
C LEU A 409 -0.69 2.88 -20.28
N LEU A 410 -1.90 3.17 -19.81
CA LEU A 410 -2.86 2.15 -19.38
C LEU A 410 -3.24 1.21 -20.55
N ILE A 411 -3.34 1.72 -21.78
CA ILE A 411 -3.70 0.90 -22.95
C ILE A 411 -2.66 -0.20 -23.21
N PRO A 412 -1.37 0.09 -23.41
CA PRO A 412 -0.35 -0.95 -23.55
C PRO A 412 -0.22 -1.82 -22.30
N GLU A 413 -0.46 -1.28 -21.08
CA GLU A 413 -0.45 -2.09 -19.86
C GLU A 413 -1.54 -3.14 -19.86
N LEU A 414 -2.76 -2.79 -20.28
CA LEU A 414 -3.89 -3.72 -20.44
C LEU A 414 -3.56 -4.87 -21.40
N VAL A 415 -3.00 -4.53 -22.56
CA VAL A 415 -2.62 -5.52 -23.57
C VAL A 415 -1.52 -6.43 -23.04
N TYR A 416 -0.49 -5.85 -22.42
CA TYR A 416 0.65 -6.58 -21.91
C TYR A 416 0.31 -7.48 -20.71
N ALA A 417 -0.51 -6.99 -19.78
CA ALA A 417 -0.95 -7.75 -18.62
C ALA A 417 -1.81 -8.96 -18.99
N THR A 418 -2.65 -8.82 -20.02
CA THR A 418 -3.53 -9.91 -20.47
C THR A 418 -2.84 -10.86 -21.47
N SER A 419 -1.73 -10.45 -22.08
CA SER A 419 -1.01 -11.27 -23.07
C SER A 419 -0.51 -12.60 -22.49
N GLY A 420 -0.83 -13.71 -23.17
CA GLY A 420 -0.47 -15.06 -22.72
C GLY A 420 -1.18 -15.49 -21.43
N THR A 421 -2.33 -14.89 -21.09
CA THR A 421 -3.22 -15.32 -20.04
C THR A 421 -4.57 -15.75 -20.63
N PHE A 422 -5.41 -16.38 -19.82
CA PHE A 422 -6.80 -16.65 -20.19
C PHE A 422 -7.69 -15.38 -20.13
N MET A 423 -7.21 -14.26 -19.54
CA MET A 423 -7.92 -12.98 -19.50
C MET A 423 -7.78 -12.25 -20.84
N ARG A 424 -8.84 -11.54 -21.23
CA ARG A 424 -8.88 -10.68 -22.43
C ARG A 424 -9.00 -9.21 -22.01
N VAL A 425 -8.48 -8.29 -22.80
CA VAL A 425 -8.62 -6.84 -22.59
C VAL A 425 -10.11 -6.45 -22.39
N ARG A 426 -11.02 -7.09 -23.13
CA ARG A 426 -12.47 -6.86 -22.97
C ARG A 426 -12.98 -7.24 -21.57
N ASP A 427 -12.37 -8.22 -20.91
CA ASP A 427 -12.78 -8.64 -19.57
C ASP A 427 -12.50 -7.56 -18.52
N ILE A 428 -11.55 -6.66 -18.82
CA ILE A 428 -11.16 -5.54 -17.98
C ILE A 428 -11.93 -4.28 -18.36
N LEU A 429 -12.04 -3.98 -19.67
CA LEU A 429 -12.69 -2.76 -20.14
C LEU A 429 -14.21 -2.78 -20.03
N ALA A 430 -14.85 -3.91 -20.29
CA ALA A 430 -16.31 -3.99 -20.28
C ALA A 430 -16.96 -3.62 -18.94
N PRO A 431 -16.43 -4.05 -17.75
CA PRO A 431 -16.98 -3.65 -16.46
C PRO A 431 -16.87 -2.16 -16.15
N ILE A 432 -15.84 -1.49 -16.68
CA ILE A 432 -15.56 -0.07 -16.41
C ILE A 432 -16.08 0.88 -17.49
N ALA A 433 -16.49 0.36 -18.65
CA ALA A 433 -16.95 1.19 -19.76
C ALA A 433 -18.13 2.08 -19.39
N ARG A 434 -19.11 1.56 -18.66
CA ARG A 434 -20.29 2.33 -18.25
C ARG A 434 -19.96 3.42 -17.22
N PRO A 435 -19.20 3.16 -16.14
CA PRO A 435 -18.72 4.21 -15.26
C PRO A 435 -17.89 5.28 -15.99
N LEU A 436 -17.08 4.89 -17.00
CA LEU A 436 -16.32 5.84 -17.82
C LEU A 436 -17.21 6.76 -18.64
N VAL A 437 -18.33 6.26 -19.18
CA VAL A 437 -19.32 7.08 -19.88
C VAL A 437 -20.07 8.02 -18.94
N LEU A 438 -20.30 7.60 -17.69
CA LEU A 438 -20.94 8.45 -16.68
C LEU A 438 -20.02 9.55 -16.15
N ALA A 439 -18.71 9.35 -16.16
CA ALA A 439 -17.76 10.30 -15.60
C ALA A 439 -17.89 11.73 -16.19
N PRO A 440 -17.89 11.95 -17.52
CA PRO A 440 -18.06 13.29 -18.08
C PRO A 440 -19.43 13.91 -17.78
N LEU A 441 -20.49 13.10 -17.64
CA LEU A 441 -21.81 13.59 -17.25
C LEU A 441 -21.83 14.04 -15.78
N CYS A 442 -21.23 13.25 -14.88
CA CYS A 442 -21.08 13.61 -13.48
C CYS A 442 -20.21 14.85 -13.31
N PHE A 443 -19.08 14.92 -14.03
CA PHE A 443 -18.21 16.09 -14.05
C PHE A 443 -18.95 17.33 -14.56
N GLY A 444 -19.60 17.23 -15.73
CA GLY A 444 -20.29 18.36 -16.36
C GLY A 444 -21.44 18.89 -15.51
N ALA A 445 -22.24 18.02 -14.88
CA ALA A 445 -23.32 18.43 -13.98
C ALA A 445 -22.79 19.12 -12.73
N ALA A 446 -21.74 18.57 -12.09
CA ALA A 446 -21.11 19.16 -10.91
C ALA A 446 -20.46 20.51 -11.24
N PHE A 447 -19.72 20.59 -12.35
CA PHE A 447 -19.01 21.79 -12.81
C PHE A 447 -19.99 22.90 -13.19
N ALA A 448 -21.08 22.58 -13.88
CA ALA A 448 -22.11 23.57 -14.25
C ALA A 448 -22.75 24.21 -13.01
N VAL A 449 -23.02 23.40 -11.97
CA VAL A 449 -23.58 23.93 -10.71
C VAL A 449 -22.53 24.69 -9.91
N GLU A 450 -21.29 24.23 -9.86
CA GLU A 450 -20.18 24.95 -9.21
C GLU A 450 -20.03 26.35 -9.83
N ARG A 451 -20.04 26.47 -11.17
CA ARG A 451 -20.00 27.76 -11.86
C ARG A 451 -21.24 28.62 -11.64
N ALA A 452 -22.43 28.02 -11.61
CA ALA A 452 -23.68 28.74 -11.37
C ALA A 452 -23.81 29.26 -9.93
N THR A 453 -23.09 28.66 -8.99
CA THR A 453 -23.08 29.05 -7.58
C THR A 453 -21.84 29.86 -7.19
N ASP A 454 -21.11 30.38 -8.18
CA ASP A 454 -19.95 31.23 -7.94
C ASP A 454 -20.33 32.45 -7.08
N GLY A 455 -19.50 32.78 -6.08
CA GLY A 455 -19.81 33.81 -5.08
C GLY A 455 -20.62 33.32 -3.84
N MET A 456 -21.14 32.10 -3.84
CA MET A 456 -21.75 31.51 -2.65
C MET A 456 -20.70 30.99 -1.66
N PRO A 457 -21.05 30.75 -0.38
CA PRO A 457 -20.14 30.09 0.57
C PRO A 457 -19.64 28.75 0.02
N ALA A 458 -18.34 28.49 0.14
CA ALA A 458 -17.68 27.28 -0.42
C ALA A 458 -18.37 25.96 0.01
N ILE A 459 -18.90 25.90 1.23
CA ILE A 459 -19.64 24.72 1.72
C ILE A 459 -20.90 24.48 0.88
N LEU A 460 -21.64 25.55 0.54
CA LEU A 460 -22.86 25.44 -0.25
C LEU A 460 -22.53 25.05 -1.69
N GLN A 461 -21.51 25.65 -2.29
CA GLN A 461 -20.99 25.27 -3.61
C GLN A 461 -20.61 23.78 -3.65
N LEU A 462 -19.86 23.30 -2.65
CA LEU A 462 -19.45 21.90 -2.56
C LEU A 462 -20.66 20.97 -2.47
N VAL A 463 -21.60 21.25 -1.57
CA VAL A 463 -22.78 20.40 -1.37
C VAL A 463 -23.66 20.36 -2.63
N LEU A 464 -23.92 21.50 -3.25
CA LEU A 464 -24.74 21.58 -4.46
C LEU A 464 -24.02 20.94 -5.65
N GLY A 465 -22.72 21.17 -5.82
CA GLY A 465 -21.92 20.57 -6.87
C GLY A 465 -21.84 19.04 -6.74
N VAL A 466 -21.59 18.53 -5.55
CA VAL A 466 -21.60 17.07 -5.29
C VAL A 466 -22.99 16.50 -5.54
N ALA A 467 -24.06 17.14 -5.05
CA ALA A 467 -25.43 16.68 -5.28
C ALA A 467 -25.74 16.63 -6.79
N ALA A 468 -25.38 17.68 -7.55
CA ALA A 468 -25.56 17.71 -9.01
C ALA A 468 -24.75 16.61 -9.72
N GLY A 469 -23.52 16.36 -9.30
CA GLY A 469 -22.68 15.30 -9.85
C GLY A 469 -23.19 13.88 -9.58
N VAL A 470 -23.96 13.69 -8.51
CA VAL A 470 -24.60 12.40 -8.19
C VAL A 470 -25.89 12.18 -9.02
N VAL A 471 -26.53 13.25 -9.50
CA VAL A 471 -27.78 13.14 -10.29
C VAL A 471 -27.64 12.23 -11.51
N PRO A 472 -26.60 12.37 -12.40
CA PRO A 472 -26.45 11.45 -13.54
C PRO A 472 -26.25 10.00 -13.12
N LEU A 473 -25.59 9.74 -11.98
CA LEU A 473 -25.42 8.39 -11.43
C LEU A 473 -26.77 7.80 -11.00
N LEU A 474 -27.62 8.56 -10.31
CA LEU A 474 -28.95 8.14 -9.94
C LEU A 474 -29.88 8.00 -11.16
N ALA A 475 -29.83 8.96 -12.10
CA ALA A 475 -30.60 8.93 -13.33
C ALA A 475 -30.24 7.70 -14.21
N SER A 476 -28.97 7.28 -14.20
CA SER A 476 -28.53 6.08 -14.93
C SER A 476 -29.27 4.81 -14.47
N LEU A 477 -29.78 4.78 -13.24
CA LEU A 477 -30.58 3.66 -12.72
C LEU A 477 -31.94 3.52 -13.44
N ALA A 478 -32.39 4.53 -14.19
CA ALA A 478 -33.57 4.39 -15.08
C ALA A 478 -33.27 3.40 -16.23
N ILE A 479 -32.01 3.25 -16.62
CA ILE A 479 -31.58 2.39 -17.72
C ILE A 479 -31.36 0.95 -17.20
N PRO A 480 -31.99 -0.07 -17.80
CA PRO A 480 -31.91 -1.45 -17.32
C PRO A 480 -30.51 -2.04 -17.23
N ALA A 481 -29.58 -1.53 -18.06
CA ALA A 481 -28.19 -1.98 -18.05
C ALA A 481 -27.48 -1.63 -16.73
N TYR A 482 -27.65 -0.42 -16.22
CA TYR A 482 -27.04 0.03 -14.95
C TYR A 482 -27.69 -0.63 -13.73
N ARG A 483 -29.01 -0.92 -13.78
CA ARG A 483 -29.68 -1.70 -12.72
C ARG A 483 -29.08 -3.11 -12.62
N ARG A 484 -28.79 -3.74 -13.75
CA ARG A 484 -28.13 -5.06 -13.78
C ARG A 484 -26.74 -5.01 -13.15
N ASP A 485 -25.96 -3.97 -13.45
CA ASP A 485 -24.62 -3.78 -12.85
C ASP A 485 -24.74 -3.61 -11.33
N LEU A 486 -25.67 -2.78 -10.85
CA LEU A 486 -25.89 -2.61 -9.41
C LEU A 486 -26.32 -3.93 -8.74
N ALA A 487 -27.22 -4.69 -9.38
CA ALA A 487 -27.63 -6.01 -8.88
C ALA A 487 -26.45 -6.99 -8.82
N GLN A 488 -25.54 -6.95 -9.81
CA GLN A 488 -24.32 -7.76 -9.83
C GLN A 488 -23.35 -7.34 -8.71
N ILE A 489 -23.16 -6.03 -8.49
CA ILE A 489 -22.32 -5.50 -7.39
C ILE A 489 -22.89 -5.96 -6.04
N VAL A 490 -24.17 -5.77 -5.81
CA VAL A 490 -24.83 -6.21 -4.56
C VAL A 490 -24.74 -7.73 -4.38
N GLY A 491 -24.96 -8.50 -5.45
CA GLY A 491 -24.79 -9.95 -5.44
C GLY A 491 -23.38 -10.37 -5.09
N PHE A 492 -22.38 -9.73 -5.69
CA PHE A 492 -20.96 -9.99 -5.44
C PHE A 492 -20.58 -9.66 -3.99
N VAL A 493 -20.99 -8.50 -3.46
CA VAL A 493 -20.74 -8.10 -2.06
C VAL A 493 -21.39 -9.09 -1.08
N LYS A 494 -22.62 -9.55 -1.38
CA LYS A 494 -23.29 -10.58 -0.57
C LYS A 494 -22.55 -11.92 -0.58
N GLN A 495 -22.01 -12.34 -1.72
CA GLN A 495 -21.19 -13.56 -1.83
C GLN A 495 -19.89 -13.48 -1.04
N VAL A 496 -19.20 -12.34 -1.09
CA VAL A 496 -17.95 -12.11 -0.34
C VAL A 496 -18.23 -12.06 1.18
N ARG A 497 -19.41 -11.59 1.60
CA ARG A 497 -19.81 -11.54 3.03
C ARG A 497 -20.27 -12.88 3.61
N LYS A 498 -20.69 -13.85 2.78
CA LYS A 498 -21.04 -15.18 3.31
C LYS A 498 -19.74 -15.88 3.72
N PRO A 499 -19.56 -16.25 5.01
CA PRO A 499 -18.46 -17.12 5.40
C PRO A 499 -18.54 -18.40 4.57
N ALA A 500 -17.38 -18.89 4.11
CA ALA A 500 -17.30 -20.17 3.44
C ALA A 500 -18.00 -21.20 4.34
N ARG A 501 -19.12 -21.73 3.87
CA ARG A 501 -19.80 -22.82 4.56
C ARG A 501 -18.77 -23.94 4.61
N THR A 502 -18.22 -24.23 5.79
CA THR A 502 -17.51 -25.49 6.04
C THR A 502 -18.44 -26.58 5.54
N ALA A 503 -18.00 -27.33 4.54
CA ALA A 503 -18.72 -28.51 4.10
C ALA A 503 -18.98 -29.38 5.34
N PRO A 504 -20.18 -29.87 5.57
CA PRO A 504 -20.44 -30.75 6.68
C PRO A 504 -19.55 -31.99 6.51
N ALA A 505 -18.73 -32.28 7.52
CA ALA A 505 -17.95 -33.51 7.63
C ALA A 505 -18.90 -34.67 7.97
N SER A 506 -19.83 -34.99 7.07
CA SER A 506 -20.88 -35.99 7.34
C SER A 506 -20.95 -37.16 6.35
N ASP A 507 -19.94 -37.34 5.47
CA ASP A 507 -19.94 -38.53 4.62
C ASP A 507 -18.70 -39.43 4.72
N ALA A 508 -17.82 -39.17 5.71
CA ALA A 508 -16.68 -40.05 5.98
C ALA A 508 -16.91 -41.06 7.14
N ALA A 509 -18.11 -41.03 7.76
CA ALA A 509 -18.41 -41.92 8.92
C ALA A 509 -19.38 -43.06 8.60
N ALA A 510 -19.81 -43.23 7.33
CA ALA A 510 -20.77 -44.25 6.95
C ALA A 510 -20.19 -45.43 6.13
N SER A 511 -18.85 -45.55 6.05
CA SER A 511 -18.23 -46.73 5.39
C SER A 511 -17.09 -47.33 6.22
N GLY A 512 -17.34 -47.58 7.48
CA GLY A 512 -16.36 -48.14 8.41
C GLY A 512 -16.89 -49.27 9.26
N SER A 513 -17.42 -50.33 8.65
CA SER A 513 -17.63 -51.61 9.31
C SER A 513 -17.43 -52.72 8.28
N ALA A 514 -16.16 -53.00 7.97
CA ALA A 514 -15.71 -54.24 7.41
C ALA A 514 -14.35 -54.57 8.09
N GLU A 515 -14.30 -55.71 8.73
CA GLU A 515 -13.12 -56.28 9.40
C GLU A 515 -11.92 -56.37 8.46
N PRO A 516 -10.69 -56.17 8.97
CA PRO A 516 -9.51 -56.31 8.14
C PRO A 516 -9.08 -57.79 8.04
N ASP A 517 -9.18 -58.34 6.84
CA ASP A 517 -8.43 -59.52 6.45
C ASP A 517 -6.93 -59.20 6.35
N GLU A 518 -6.08 -60.06 6.88
CA GLU A 518 -4.62 -59.98 6.84
C GLU A 518 -4.11 -59.98 5.37
N PRO A 519 -3.21 -59.08 4.97
CA PRO A 519 -2.55 -59.20 3.67
C PRO A 519 -1.29 -60.08 3.82
N THR A 520 -1.33 -61.23 3.18
CA THR A 520 -0.17 -61.99 2.77
C THR A 520 0.76 -61.12 1.92
N GLY A 521 2.04 -61.06 2.32
CA GLY A 521 3.08 -60.29 1.62
C GLY A 521 3.33 -60.79 0.20
N GLU A 522 3.38 -59.84 -0.72
CA GLU A 522 4.11 -59.82 -1.99
C GLU A 522 3.54 -58.70 -2.86
N SER A 523 3.94 -57.45 -2.63
CA SER A 523 3.81 -56.34 -3.62
C SER A 523 4.46 -55.03 -3.16
N SER A 524 5.65 -55.06 -2.58
CA SER A 524 6.36 -53.84 -2.18
C SER A 524 7.69 -53.58 -2.90
N ALA A 525 7.97 -54.35 -3.96
CA ALA A 525 9.24 -54.23 -4.68
C ALA A 525 9.13 -53.47 -6.05
N ALA A 526 7.92 -53.29 -6.58
CA ALA A 526 7.76 -52.68 -7.91
C ALA A 526 7.58 -51.13 -7.90
N ALA A 527 7.29 -50.52 -6.73
CA ALA A 527 7.05 -49.06 -6.64
C ALA A 527 8.31 -48.22 -6.27
N ARG A 528 9.47 -48.86 -6.07
CA ARG A 528 10.74 -48.17 -5.77
C ARG A 528 11.69 -48.07 -6.95
N SER A 529 11.45 -48.78 -8.09
CA SER A 529 12.31 -48.74 -9.26
C SER A 529 12.04 -47.56 -10.19
N ASP A 530 10.81 -47.00 -10.20
CA ASP A 530 10.46 -45.93 -11.13
C ASP A 530 10.87 -44.51 -10.68
N VAL A 531 11.26 -44.34 -9.39
CA VAL A 531 11.69 -43.03 -8.87
C VAL A 531 13.21 -42.83 -9.00
N ASP A 532 13.98 -43.93 -8.98
CA ASP A 532 15.43 -43.84 -9.17
C ASP A 532 15.88 -43.76 -10.63
N GLU A 533 15.06 -44.19 -11.61
CA GLU A 533 15.35 -44.09 -13.05
C GLU A 533 15.18 -42.67 -13.60
N VAL A 534 14.27 -41.87 -13.02
CA VAL A 534 14.05 -40.47 -13.42
C VAL A 534 15.13 -39.51 -12.90
N ILE A 535 15.83 -39.88 -11.82
CA ILE A 535 16.90 -39.04 -11.21
C ILE A 535 18.26 -39.29 -11.92
N LEU A 536 18.43 -40.43 -12.59
CA LEU A 536 19.67 -40.71 -13.31
C LEU A 536 19.72 -40.08 -14.71
N ASP A 537 18.59 -39.89 -15.35
CA ASP A 537 18.49 -39.28 -16.70
C ASP A 537 18.82 -37.78 -16.73
N ASP A 538 18.45 -37.04 -15.65
CA ASP A 538 18.77 -35.63 -15.53
C ASP A 538 20.26 -35.33 -15.20
N ALA A 539 20.95 -36.30 -14.60
CA ALA A 539 22.38 -36.18 -14.31
C ALA A 539 23.29 -36.48 -15.52
N GLU A 540 22.80 -37.26 -16.49
CA GLU A 540 23.50 -37.59 -17.73
C GLU A 540 23.36 -36.45 -18.75
N LEU A 541 22.18 -35.85 -18.89
CA LEU A 541 21.91 -34.66 -19.71
C LEU A 541 22.68 -33.41 -19.23
N ALA A 542 23.02 -33.31 -17.95
CA ALA A 542 23.83 -32.22 -17.42
C ALA A 542 25.34 -32.39 -17.68
N ARG A 543 25.81 -33.61 -17.97
CA ARG A 543 27.20 -33.90 -18.30
C ARG A 543 27.50 -33.69 -19.79
N GLU A 544 26.56 -33.98 -20.68
CA GLU A 544 26.72 -33.76 -22.13
C GLU A 544 26.76 -32.27 -22.51
N ARG A 545 26.06 -31.39 -21.78
CA ARG A 545 26.11 -29.93 -21.99
C ARG A 545 27.42 -29.25 -21.58
N LYS A 546 28.34 -29.96 -20.91
CA LYS A 546 29.64 -29.43 -20.49
C LYS A 546 30.81 -29.91 -21.34
N ALA A 547 30.56 -30.71 -22.39
CA ALA A 547 31.61 -31.32 -23.20
C ALA A 547 31.67 -30.81 -24.64
N GLU A 548 30.96 -29.75 -25.01
CA GLU A 548 31.17 -29.06 -26.30
C GLU A 548 32.01 -27.79 -26.10
N PRO A 549 33.04 -27.58 -26.96
CA PRO A 549 34.07 -26.54 -26.83
C PRO A 549 33.59 -25.10 -27.07
#